data_1bc05596200286fd24ad5059cfe71778
#
_entry.id   1bc05596200286fd24ad5059cfe71778
#
_cell.length_a   1.000
_cell.length_b   1.000
_cell.length_c   1.000
_cell.angle_alpha   90.00
_cell.angle_beta   90.00
_cell.angle_gamma   90.00
#
_symmetry.space_group_name_H-M   'P 1'
#
loop_
_entity.id
_entity.type
_entity.pdbx_description
1 polymer ?
#
loop_
_entity_poly.entity_id
_entity_poly.type
_entity_poly.pdbx_seq_one_letter_code
_entity_poly.pdbx_strand_id
1 'polypeptide(L)'
;MKSQETGWLGNMLGWGQRRQMQTCEVLYASAVEMARDPAFFAEHGVADNVDGRFDALALVMSLVIRRLSSCGDTGAILSQELFDTMFADMDLSLREMGAGDIGVAKRVRVMVEAFMGRLDAYTAALDDSDRKALATALERNLLRGEETASEGLINFVFGLERRIAGLEDDLLLSGRLTQ
;
A
#
# COMPACT_ATOMS: atom_id res chain seq x y z
N MET A 1 8.02 -15.53 -46.65
CA MET A 1 8.87 -15.69 -45.44
C MET A 1 8.71 -14.47 -44.53
N LYS A 2 7.52 -14.28 -43.89
CA LYS A 2 7.23 -13.12 -42.99
C LYS A 2 6.17 -13.47 -41.94
N SER A 3 6.27 -14.59 -41.22
CA SER A 3 5.27 -14.97 -40.24
C SER A 3 5.84 -15.56 -38.93
N GLN A 4 7.14 -15.49 -38.67
CA GLN A 4 7.72 -16.04 -37.44
C GLN A 4 8.21 -15.00 -36.42
N GLU A 5 8.31 -13.74 -36.81
CA GLU A 5 8.85 -12.71 -35.90
C GLU A 5 7.81 -12.17 -34.89
N THR A 6 6.50 -12.27 -35.16
CA THR A 6 5.44 -11.76 -34.27
C THR A 6 5.17 -12.68 -33.09
N GLY A 7 5.47 -13.97 -33.18
CA GLY A 7 5.24 -14.94 -32.09
C GLY A 7 6.23 -14.80 -30.92
N TRP A 8 7.49 -14.47 -31.23
CA TRP A 8 8.56 -14.35 -30.22
C TRP A 8 8.41 -13.08 -29.37
N LEU A 9 8.12 -11.95 -30.01
CA LEU A 9 7.84 -10.68 -29.31
C LEU A 9 6.59 -10.76 -28.43
N GLY A 10 5.52 -11.39 -28.92
CA GLY A 10 4.31 -11.62 -28.12
C GLY A 10 4.54 -12.51 -26.88
N ASN A 11 5.39 -13.53 -27.02
CA ASN A 11 5.79 -14.36 -25.87
C ASN A 11 6.66 -13.60 -24.87
N MET A 12 7.62 -12.80 -25.30
CA MET A 12 8.46 -12.00 -24.40
C MET A 12 7.64 -10.96 -23.62
N LEU A 13 6.71 -10.27 -24.27
CA LEU A 13 5.80 -9.32 -23.63
C LEU A 13 4.88 -10.01 -22.61
N GLY A 14 4.36 -11.20 -22.94
CA GLY A 14 3.52 -11.98 -22.03
C GLY A 14 4.29 -12.52 -20.80
N TRP A 15 5.57 -12.84 -20.94
CA TRP A 15 6.41 -13.28 -19.83
C TRP A 15 6.78 -12.11 -18.90
N GLY A 16 7.06 -10.93 -19.47
CA GLY A 16 7.28 -9.71 -18.70
C GLY A 16 6.08 -9.34 -17.83
N GLN A 17 4.89 -9.31 -18.42
CA GLN A 17 3.64 -9.01 -17.70
C GLN A 17 3.31 -10.03 -16.60
N ARG A 18 3.51 -11.34 -16.86
CA ARG A 18 3.29 -12.37 -15.84
C ARG A 18 4.24 -12.23 -14.66
N ARG A 19 5.53 -11.97 -14.92
CA ARG A 19 6.53 -11.76 -13.88
C ARG A 19 6.20 -10.52 -13.05
N GLN A 20 5.78 -9.46 -13.69
CA GLN A 20 5.41 -8.20 -13.03
C GLN A 20 4.16 -8.38 -12.16
N MET A 21 3.11 -9.04 -12.67
CA MET A 21 1.93 -9.40 -11.88
C MET A 21 2.29 -10.23 -10.65
N GLN A 22 3.14 -11.25 -10.81
CA GLN A 22 3.60 -12.07 -9.70
C GLN A 22 4.41 -11.26 -8.67
N THR A 23 5.23 -10.31 -9.11
CA THR A 23 5.96 -9.40 -8.23
C THR A 23 5.00 -8.52 -7.43
N CYS A 24 3.97 -7.97 -8.08
CA CYS A 24 2.95 -7.16 -7.42
C CYS A 24 2.16 -7.95 -6.37
N GLU A 25 1.75 -9.18 -6.67
CA GLU A 25 1.06 -10.06 -5.72
C GLU A 25 1.92 -10.35 -4.47
N VAL A 26 3.21 -10.65 -4.65
CA VAL A 26 4.13 -10.89 -3.54
C VAL A 26 4.33 -9.62 -2.71
N LEU A 27 4.47 -8.46 -3.36
CA LEU A 27 4.63 -7.18 -2.70
C LEU A 27 3.38 -6.81 -1.89
N TYR A 28 2.20 -7.01 -2.47
CA TYR A 28 0.93 -6.78 -1.79
C TYR A 28 0.76 -7.70 -0.58
N ALA A 29 1.03 -8.99 -0.73
CA ALA A 29 0.99 -9.94 0.38
C ALA A 29 1.95 -9.54 1.52
N SER A 30 3.15 -9.09 1.18
CA SER A 30 4.13 -8.59 2.17
C SER A 30 3.63 -7.32 2.87
N ALA A 31 2.97 -6.41 2.15
CA ALA A 31 2.37 -5.21 2.73
C ALA A 31 1.20 -5.55 3.67
N VAL A 32 0.35 -6.49 3.29
CA VAL A 32 -0.75 -7.00 4.13
C VAL A 32 -0.20 -7.63 5.42
N GLU A 33 0.86 -8.42 5.32
CA GLU A 33 1.50 -9.03 6.50
C GLU A 33 2.10 -7.97 7.42
N MET A 34 2.78 -6.96 6.88
CA MET A 34 3.33 -5.84 7.65
C MET A 34 2.21 -5.02 8.33
N ALA A 35 1.08 -4.83 7.68
CA ALA A 35 -0.08 -4.12 8.24
C ALA A 35 -0.80 -4.92 9.34
N ARG A 36 -0.54 -6.22 9.45
CA ARG A 36 -1.04 -7.09 10.52
C ARG A 36 -0.14 -7.15 11.75
N ASP A 37 0.95 -6.37 11.78
CA ASP A 37 1.83 -6.30 12.94
C ASP A 37 0.99 -6.03 14.20
N PRO A 38 1.03 -6.92 15.22
CA PRO A 38 0.26 -6.74 16.45
C PRO A 38 0.52 -5.41 17.16
N ALA A 39 1.68 -4.81 16.95
CA ALA A 39 2.02 -3.52 17.56
C ALA A 39 1.03 -2.41 17.17
N PHE A 40 0.47 -2.40 15.96
CA PHE A 40 -0.57 -1.45 15.59
C PHE A 40 -1.75 -1.47 16.55
N PHE A 41 -2.21 -2.67 16.90
CA PHE A 41 -3.47 -2.89 17.60
C PHE A 41 -3.28 -2.97 19.13
N ALA A 42 -2.23 -3.66 19.57
CA ALA A 42 -2.00 -3.90 20.99
C ALA A 42 -1.25 -2.75 21.70
N GLU A 43 -0.40 -2.01 20.96
CA GLU A 43 0.49 -1.02 21.56
C GLU A 43 0.17 0.42 21.14
N HIS A 44 -0.41 0.59 19.95
CA HIS A 44 -0.55 1.91 19.32
C HIS A 44 -1.99 2.37 19.10
N GLY A 45 -2.98 1.70 19.71
CA GLY A 45 -4.36 2.16 19.78
C GLY A 45 -5.15 2.04 18.47
N VAL A 46 -4.62 1.39 17.44
CA VAL A 46 -5.39 1.14 16.20
C VAL A 46 -6.50 0.14 16.52
N ALA A 47 -7.74 0.45 16.15
CA ALA A 47 -8.87 -0.43 16.41
C ALA A 47 -8.71 -1.78 15.67
N ASP A 48 -8.77 -2.90 16.39
CA ASP A 48 -8.69 -4.23 15.81
C ASP A 48 -10.06 -4.66 15.24
N ASN A 49 -10.48 -3.97 14.19
CA ASN A 49 -11.68 -4.25 13.40
C ASN A 49 -11.37 -4.07 11.90
N VAL A 50 -12.38 -4.32 11.05
CA VAL A 50 -12.22 -4.23 9.58
C VAL A 50 -11.68 -2.86 9.15
N ASP A 51 -12.20 -1.82 9.74
CA ASP A 51 -11.84 -0.44 9.40
C ASP A 51 -10.41 -0.10 9.83
N GLY A 52 -10.03 -0.41 11.08
CA GLY A 52 -8.67 -0.14 11.56
C GLY A 52 -7.61 -0.99 10.84
N ARG A 53 -7.94 -2.24 10.49
CA ARG A 53 -7.07 -3.08 9.65
C ARG A 53 -6.88 -2.49 8.24
N PHE A 54 -7.95 -1.93 7.66
CA PHE A 54 -7.83 -1.20 6.39
C PHE A 54 -6.96 0.06 6.54
N ASP A 55 -7.13 0.82 7.64
CA ASP A 55 -6.36 2.05 7.87
C ASP A 55 -4.86 1.74 8.08
N ALA A 56 -4.53 0.64 8.78
CA ALA A 56 -3.15 0.15 8.92
C ALA A 56 -2.56 -0.28 7.56
N LEU A 57 -3.35 -1.01 6.74
CA LEU A 57 -2.93 -1.38 5.39
C LEU A 57 -2.73 -0.15 4.51
N ALA A 58 -3.63 0.82 4.56
CA ALA A 58 -3.51 2.06 3.80
C ALA A 58 -2.25 2.86 4.18
N LEU A 59 -1.85 2.86 5.46
CA LEU A 59 -0.60 3.46 5.89
C LEU A 59 0.61 2.71 5.29
N VAL A 60 0.68 1.40 5.45
CA VAL A 60 1.80 0.59 4.92
C VAL A 60 1.90 0.73 3.40
N MET A 61 0.77 0.65 2.69
CA MET A 61 0.70 0.85 1.24
C MET A 61 1.21 2.23 0.83
N SER A 62 0.89 3.26 1.60
CA SER A 62 1.40 4.62 1.35
C SER A 62 2.92 4.70 1.46
N LEU A 63 3.51 4.03 2.46
CA LEU A 63 4.97 3.96 2.62
C LEU A 63 5.64 3.23 1.45
N VAL A 64 5.06 2.11 1.03
CA VAL A 64 5.59 1.30 -0.09
C VAL A 64 5.49 2.06 -1.41
N ILE A 65 4.34 2.67 -1.72
CA ILE A 65 4.13 3.46 -2.94
C ILE A 65 5.08 4.67 -2.97
N ARG A 66 5.23 5.37 -1.83
CA ARG A 66 6.18 6.48 -1.70
C ARG A 66 7.61 6.01 -2.02
N ARG A 67 8.05 4.87 -1.51
CA ARG A 67 9.38 4.32 -1.79
C ARG A 67 9.54 3.88 -3.26
N LEU A 68 8.51 3.23 -3.84
CA LEU A 68 8.51 2.83 -5.24
C LEU A 68 8.62 4.03 -6.18
N SER A 69 8.05 5.19 -5.83
CA SER A 69 8.13 6.40 -6.65
C SER A 69 9.56 6.89 -6.89
N SER A 70 10.52 6.49 -6.04
CA SER A 70 11.94 6.77 -6.22
C SER A 70 12.69 5.78 -7.12
N CYS A 71 12.02 4.68 -7.56
CA CYS A 71 12.62 3.62 -8.38
C CYS A 71 12.38 3.80 -9.90
N GLY A 72 12.17 5.04 -10.36
CA GLY A 72 11.97 5.37 -11.77
C GLY A 72 10.71 4.75 -12.37
N ASP A 73 10.71 4.55 -13.69
CA ASP A 73 9.52 4.09 -14.45
C ASP A 73 9.01 2.73 -13.97
N THR A 74 9.90 1.79 -13.66
CA THR A 74 9.51 0.46 -13.15
C THR A 74 8.81 0.57 -11.81
N GLY A 75 9.29 1.43 -10.92
CA GLY A 75 8.65 1.69 -9.63
C GLY A 75 7.28 2.36 -9.80
N ALA A 76 7.15 3.30 -10.73
CA ALA A 76 5.87 3.95 -11.03
C ALA A 76 4.81 2.95 -11.54
N ILE A 77 5.20 2.04 -12.45
CA ILE A 77 4.31 0.99 -12.94
C ILE A 77 3.90 0.05 -11.81
N LEU A 78 4.85 -0.40 -11.00
CA LEU A 78 4.58 -1.31 -9.88
C LEU A 78 3.71 -0.64 -8.80
N SER A 79 3.86 0.67 -8.57
CA SER A 79 2.99 1.46 -7.68
C SER A 79 1.54 1.45 -8.15
N GLN A 80 1.30 1.63 -9.45
CA GLN A 80 -0.04 1.60 -10.02
C GLN A 80 -0.66 0.20 -9.90
N GLU A 81 0.08 -0.83 -10.24
CA GLU A 81 -0.40 -2.22 -10.13
C GLU A 81 -0.70 -2.60 -8.68
N LEU A 82 0.12 -2.16 -7.74
CA LEU A 82 -0.07 -2.38 -6.31
C LEU A 82 -1.34 -1.70 -5.80
N PHE A 83 -1.57 -0.46 -6.23
CA PHE A 83 -2.81 0.27 -5.97
C PHE A 83 -4.02 -0.47 -6.52
N ASP A 84 -3.99 -0.88 -7.78
CA ASP A 84 -5.08 -1.59 -8.44
C ASP A 84 -5.37 -2.94 -7.76
N THR A 85 -4.33 -3.67 -7.34
CA THR A 85 -4.44 -4.94 -6.60
C THR A 85 -5.13 -4.74 -5.26
N MET A 86 -4.76 -3.71 -4.50
CA MET A 86 -5.39 -3.41 -3.20
C MET A 86 -6.88 -3.14 -3.38
N PHE A 87 -7.29 -2.35 -4.37
CA PHE A 87 -8.70 -2.01 -4.56
C PHE A 87 -9.51 -3.14 -5.18
N ALA A 88 -8.89 -4.02 -5.97
CA ALA A 88 -9.53 -5.26 -6.43
C ALA A 88 -9.81 -6.21 -5.26
N ASP A 89 -8.87 -6.35 -4.32
CA ASP A 89 -9.06 -7.15 -3.10
C ASP A 89 -10.14 -6.56 -2.19
N MET A 90 -10.21 -5.23 -2.06
CA MET A 90 -11.29 -4.56 -1.31
C MET A 90 -12.66 -4.75 -1.96
N ASP A 91 -12.76 -4.66 -3.29
CA ASP A 91 -14.01 -4.94 -4.02
C ASP A 91 -14.50 -6.37 -3.76
N LEU A 92 -13.60 -7.35 -3.85
CA LEU A 92 -13.89 -8.75 -3.57
C LEU A 92 -14.36 -8.95 -2.13
N SER A 93 -13.64 -8.41 -1.16
CA SER A 93 -13.98 -8.50 0.26
C SER A 93 -15.36 -7.90 0.58
N LEU A 94 -15.69 -6.75 -0.02
CA LEU A 94 -17.01 -6.13 0.16
C LEU A 94 -18.14 -6.97 -0.43
N ARG A 95 -17.90 -7.65 -1.56
CA ARG A 95 -18.86 -8.57 -2.17
C ARG A 95 -19.09 -9.81 -1.30
N GLU A 96 -18.03 -10.38 -0.75
CA GLU A 96 -18.11 -11.53 0.15
C GLU A 96 -18.88 -11.22 1.44
N MET A 97 -18.81 -9.98 1.91
CA MET A 97 -19.61 -9.48 3.04
C MET A 97 -21.08 -9.20 2.69
N GLY A 98 -21.53 -9.50 1.47
CA GLY A 98 -22.90 -9.40 1.04
C GLY A 98 -23.36 -8.02 0.55
N ALA A 99 -22.44 -7.11 0.26
CA ALA A 99 -22.78 -5.83 -0.34
C ALA A 99 -23.19 -6.01 -1.81
N GLY A 100 -24.32 -5.42 -2.21
CA GLY A 100 -24.77 -5.45 -3.61
C GLY A 100 -23.88 -4.61 -4.52
N ASP A 101 -23.83 -4.94 -5.83
CA ASP A 101 -22.92 -4.36 -6.83
C ASP A 101 -22.86 -2.83 -6.83
N ILE A 102 -24.00 -2.14 -6.78
CA ILE A 102 -24.03 -0.66 -6.74
C ILE A 102 -23.43 -0.12 -5.44
N GLY A 103 -23.68 -0.82 -4.32
CA GLY A 103 -23.13 -0.46 -3.01
C GLY A 103 -21.62 -0.64 -2.96
N VAL A 104 -21.08 -1.72 -3.54
CA VAL A 104 -19.65 -2.00 -3.64
C VAL A 104 -18.94 -0.91 -4.42
N ALA A 105 -19.38 -0.62 -5.64
CA ALA A 105 -18.73 0.39 -6.49
C ALA A 105 -18.68 1.77 -5.81
N LYS A 106 -19.75 2.18 -5.12
CA LYS A 106 -19.76 3.45 -4.37
C LYS A 106 -18.78 3.44 -3.19
N ARG A 107 -18.71 2.33 -2.44
CA ARG A 107 -17.79 2.21 -1.30
C ARG A 107 -16.34 2.21 -1.74
N VAL A 108 -16.00 1.41 -2.77
CA VAL A 108 -14.63 1.37 -3.33
C VAL A 108 -14.19 2.75 -3.78
N ARG A 109 -15.05 3.50 -4.48
CA ARG A 109 -14.73 4.89 -4.87
C ARG A 109 -14.40 5.78 -3.68
N VAL A 110 -15.20 5.73 -2.61
CA VAL A 110 -14.93 6.51 -1.38
C VAL A 110 -13.61 6.09 -0.74
N MET A 111 -13.30 4.78 -0.73
CA MET A 111 -12.04 4.26 -0.21
C MET A 111 -10.85 4.73 -1.04
N VAL A 112 -10.97 4.78 -2.37
CA VAL A 112 -9.95 5.32 -3.28
C VAL A 112 -9.67 6.80 -2.96
N GLU A 113 -10.71 7.62 -2.90
CA GLU A 113 -10.59 9.05 -2.59
C GLU A 113 -9.93 9.26 -1.21
N ALA A 114 -10.35 8.47 -0.21
CA ALA A 114 -9.77 8.51 1.12
C ALA A 114 -8.30 8.04 1.15
N PHE A 115 -7.94 7.01 0.38
CA PHE A 115 -6.57 6.53 0.27
C PHE A 115 -5.65 7.58 -0.34
N MET A 116 -6.07 8.24 -1.42
CA MET A 116 -5.26 9.30 -2.05
C MET A 116 -4.96 10.43 -1.07
N GLY A 117 -5.97 10.89 -0.31
CA GLY A 117 -5.75 11.90 0.71
C GLY A 117 -4.82 11.45 1.86
N ARG A 118 -4.81 10.15 2.20
CA ARG A 118 -3.87 9.56 3.17
C ARG A 118 -2.46 9.52 2.62
N LEU A 119 -2.30 9.04 1.40
CA LEU A 119 -1.01 8.98 0.71
C LEU A 119 -0.35 10.35 0.66
N ASP A 120 -1.09 11.38 0.24
CA ASP A 120 -0.60 12.76 0.17
C ASP A 120 -0.17 13.27 1.57
N ALA A 121 -1.01 13.07 2.58
CA ALA A 121 -0.75 13.55 3.93
C ALA A 121 0.46 12.86 4.58
N TYR A 122 0.59 11.54 4.43
CA TYR A 122 1.73 10.80 4.95
C TYR A 122 3.01 11.13 4.18
N THR A 123 2.96 11.21 2.85
CA THR A 123 4.11 11.56 2.02
C THR A 123 4.65 12.93 2.38
N ALA A 124 3.81 13.97 2.43
CA ALA A 124 4.24 15.32 2.79
C ALA A 124 4.88 15.37 4.18
N ALA A 125 4.27 14.75 5.19
CA ALA A 125 4.81 14.74 6.55
C ALA A 125 6.15 14.01 6.66
N LEU A 126 6.33 12.92 5.91
CA LEU A 126 7.56 12.11 5.93
C LEU A 126 8.68 12.76 5.12
N ASP A 127 8.38 13.39 3.99
CA ASP A 127 9.37 14.09 3.16
C ASP A 127 10.00 15.25 3.92
N ASP A 128 9.18 16.00 4.67
CA ASP A 128 9.62 17.11 5.49
C ASP A 128 10.15 16.66 6.88
N SER A 129 10.07 15.35 7.20
CA SER A 129 10.34 14.82 8.54
C SER A 129 9.54 15.54 9.64
N ASP A 130 8.36 16.05 9.30
CA ASP A 130 7.49 16.81 10.20
C ASP A 130 6.69 15.88 11.11
N ARG A 131 7.19 15.67 12.33
CA ARG A 131 6.55 14.83 13.34
C ARG A 131 5.14 15.30 13.70
N LYS A 132 4.91 16.62 13.72
CA LYS A 132 3.60 17.17 14.08
C LYS A 132 2.58 16.96 12.96
N ALA A 133 2.98 17.17 11.71
CA ALA A 133 2.14 16.86 10.56
C ALA A 133 1.83 15.37 10.49
N LEU A 134 2.83 14.49 10.74
CA LEU A 134 2.62 13.05 10.81
C LEU A 134 1.65 12.67 11.93
N ALA A 135 1.80 13.23 13.13
CA ALA A 135 0.88 12.99 14.24
C ALA A 135 -0.56 13.34 13.84
N THR A 136 -0.78 14.52 13.28
CA THR A 136 -2.10 14.96 12.81
C THR A 136 -2.68 14.03 11.73
N ALA A 137 -1.84 13.56 10.81
CA ALA A 137 -2.27 12.63 9.77
C ALA A 137 -2.65 11.26 10.37
N LEU A 138 -1.89 10.74 11.35
CA LEU A 138 -2.15 9.49 12.04
C LEU A 138 -3.43 9.57 12.89
N GLU A 139 -3.62 10.66 13.64
CA GLU A 139 -4.84 10.90 14.41
C GLU A 139 -6.08 10.83 13.53
N ARG A 140 -6.06 11.54 12.41
CA ARG A 140 -7.20 11.59 11.49
C ARG A 140 -7.44 10.28 10.76
N ASN A 141 -6.39 9.64 10.26
CA ASN A 141 -6.50 8.60 9.24
C ASN A 141 -6.28 7.17 9.77
N LEU A 142 -5.56 7.02 10.87
CA LEU A 142 -5.27 5.72 11.49
C LEU A 142 -6.07 5.52 12.78
N LEU A 143 -6.15 6.56 13.61
CA LEU A 143 -6.90 6.55 14.89
C LEU A 143 -8.32 7.12 14.75
N ARG A 144 -8.71 7.58 13.56
CA ARG A 144 -10.07 8.09 13.23
C ARG A 144 -10.56 9.24 14.11
N GLY A 145 -9.63 9.98 14.70
CA GLY A 145 -9.93 11.08 15.62
C GLY A 145 -10.40 10.63 17.00
N GLU A 146 -10.32 9.34 17.30
CA GLU A 146 -10.74 8.79 18.60
C GLU A 146 -9.64 8.94 19.65
N GLU A 147 -8.39 8.96 19.25
CA GLU A 147 -7.22 9.09 20.11
C GLU A 147 -6.18 10.04 19.55
N THR A 148 -5.32 10.58 20.43
CA THR A 148 -4.15 11.37 20.06
C THR A 148 -2.98 10.44 19.72
N ALA A 149 -2.25 10.75 18.64
CA ALA A 149 -1.09 9.97 18.25
C ALA A 149 0.02 10.06 19.31
N SER A 150 0.31 8.94 19.96
CA SER A 150 1.38 8.84 20.94
C SER A 150 2.76 8.99 20.28
N GLU A 151 3.76 9.43 21.04
CA GLU A 151 5.16 9.42 20.60
C GLU A 151 5.64 8.02 20.20
N GLY A 152 5.10 6.98 20.84
CA GLY A 152 5.35 5.57 20.49
C GLY A 152 4.88 5.26 19.08
N LEU A 153 3.64 5.61 18.73
CA LEU A 153 3.08 5.43 17.39
C LEU A 153 3.89 6.21 16.33
N ILE A 154 4.21 7.47 16.59
CA ILE A 154 4.99 8.29 15.67
C ILE A 154 6.36 7.66 15.41
N ASN A 155 7.05 7.21 16.46
CA ASN A 155 8.35 6.53 16.34
C ASN A 155 8.25 5.20 15.60
N PHE A 156 7.16 4.44 15.83
CA PHE A 156 6.88 3.20 15.14
C PHE A 156 6.74 3.43 13.63
N VAL A 157 5.95 4.43 13.22
CA VAL A 157 5.74 4.76 11.80
C VAL A 157 7.03 5.24 11.13
N PHE A 158 7.84 6.09 11.80
CA PHE A 158 9.17 6.45 11.29
C PHE A 158 10.10 5.24 11.21
N GLY A 159 9.95 4.26 12.12
CA GLY A 159 10.68 3.00 12.06
C GLY A 159 10.30 2.15 10.84
N LEU A 160 9.01 2.05 10.54
CA LEU A 160 8.49 1.38 9.35
C LEU A 160 9.00 2.07 8.07
N GLU A 161 8.88 3.39 8.02
CA GLU A 161 9.35 4.20 6.89
C GLU A 161 10.84 3.96 6.63
N ARG A 162 11.70 4.06 7.65
CA ARG A 162 13.14 3.82 7.50
C ARG A 162 13.48 2.42 7.02
N ARG A 163 12.74 1.40 7.48
CA ARG A 163 12.94 0.02 7.00
C ARG A 163 12.61 -0.11 5.52
N ILE A 164 11.49 0.47 5.08
CA ILE A 164 11.05 0.42 3.68
C ILE A 164 11.96 1.30 2.80
N ALA A 165 12.30 2.50 3.26
CA ALA A 165 13.19 3.43 2.54
C ALA A 165 14.62 2.86 2.37
N GLY A 166 15.09 2.07 3.33
CA GLY A 166 16.41 1.43 3.30
C GLY A 166 16.49 0.16 2.45
N LEU A 167 15.41 -0.28 1.83
CA LEU A 167 15.46 -1.44 0.93
C LEU A 167 16.18 -1.10 -0.37
N GLU A 168 17.05 -2.02 -0.83
CA GLU A 168 17.66 -1.93 -2.15
C GLU A 168 16.59 -2.00 -3.24
N ASP A 169 16.76 -1.23 -4.33
CA ASP A 169 15.79 -1.17 -5.42
C ASP A 169 15.49 -2.55 -5.99
N ASP A 170 16.51 -3.37 -6.25
CA ASP A 170 16.34 -4.72 -6.80
C ASP A 170 15.51 -5.63 -5.88
N LEU A 171 15.66 -5.48 -4.56
CA LEU A 171 14.87 -6.24 -3.59
C LEU A 171 13.40 -5.83 -3.64
N LEU A 172 13.15 -4.53 -3.59
CA LEU A 172 11.80 -3.96 -3.65
C LEU A 172 11.11 -4.27 -4.98
N LEU A 173 11.80 -4.07 -6.11
CA LEU A 173 11.30 -4.37 -7.46
C LEU A 173 11.14 -5.87 -7.73
N SER A 174 11.67 -6.75 -6.86
CA SER A 174 11.38 -8.19 -6.86
C SER A 174 10.20 -8.59 -5.97
N GLY A 175 9.54 -7.64 -5.32
CA GLY A 175 8.35 -7.86 -4.50
C GLY A 175 8.63 -8.11 -3.00
N ARG A 176 9.83 -7.80 -2.50
CA ARG A 176 10.20 -8.09 -1.11
C ARG A 176 10.24 -6.83 -0.26
N LEU A 177 9.56 -6.84 0.90
CA LEU A 177 9.59 -5.79 1.92
C LEU A 177 10.44 -6.13 3.15
N THR A 178 11.07 -7.31 3.15
CA THR A 178 11.99 -7.76 4.20
C THR A 178 13.29 -8.26 3.57
N GLN A 179 14.41 -8.04 4.26
CA GLN A 179 15.72 -8.58 3.86
C GLN A 179 15.79 -10.07 4.14
#